data_597e6591fb2ab0de6cbc38211db5b992
#
_entry.id   597e6591fb2ab0de6cbc38211db5b992
#
_cell.length_a   1.000
_cell.length_b   1.000
_cell.length_c   1.000
_cell.angle_alpha   90.00
_cell.angle_beta   90.00
_cell.angle_gamma   90.00
#
_symmetry.space_group_name_H-M   'P 1'
#
loop_
_entity.id
_entity.type
_entity.pdbx_description
1 polymer ?
#
loop_
_entity_poly.entity_id
_entity_poly.type
_entity_poly.pdbx_seq_one_letter_code
_entity_poly.pdbx_strand_id
1 'polypeptide(L)'
;MTPTDLAPKLQEILRPRLRFLKEGDAVPMDEDLGKLGLDSMASIDLLMDIESQLGVQIPDEMMTVDTFATGNHLLAVIEKLV
;
A
#
# COMPACT_ATOMS: atom_id res chain seq x y z
N MET A 1 2.60 16.06 4.90
CA MET A 1 1.37 15.29 4.79
C MET A 1 0.98 14.75 6.15
N THR A 2 -0.28 14.85 6.54
CA THR A 2 -0.75 14.37 7.83
C THR A 2 -1.20 12.92 7.73
N PRO A 3 -1.21 12.16 8.85
CA PRO A 3 -1.74 10.78 8.82
C PRO A 3 -3.19 10.69 8.33
N THR A 4 -3.98 11.74 8.53
CA THR A 4 -5.36 11.78 8.06
C THR A 4 -5.45 11.75 6.53
N ASP A 5 -4.49 12.38 5.84
CA ASP A 5 -4.45 12.41 4.38
C ASP A 5 -3.76 11.17 3.82
N LEU A 6 -2.94 10.52 4.61
CA LEU A 6 -2.09 9.42 4.16
C LEU A 6 -2.91 8.18 3.81
N ALA A 7 -3.86 7.81 4.67
CA ALA A 7 -4.69 6.62 4.44
C ALA A 7 -5.52 6.71 3.16
N PRO A 8 -6.24 7.81 2.88
CA PRO A 8 -6.97 7.93 1.62
C PRO A 8 -6.04 7.89 0.40
N LYS A 9 -4.88 8.51 0.48
CA LYS A 9 -3.92 8.49 -0.63
C LYS A 9 -3.38 7.10 -0.89
N LEU A 10 -3.07 6.37 0.18
CA LEU A 10 -2.61 4.99 0.07
C LEU A 10 -3.68 4.12 -0.58
N GLN A 11 -4.95 4.30 -0.20
CA GLN A 11 -6.05 3.55 -0.80
C GLN A 11 -6.17 3.82 -2.29
N GLU A 12 -5.98 5.06 -2.73
CA GLU A 12 -5.99 5.41 -4.15
C GLU A 12 -4.84 4.76 -4.90
N ILE A 13 -3.68 4.66 -4.27
CA ILE A 13 -2.51 4.00 -4.87
C ILE A 13 -2.72 2.49 -4.96
N LEU A 14 -3.30 1.90 -3.91
CA LEU A 14 -3.55 0.46 -3.84
C LEU A 14 -4.61 -0.01 -4.84
N ARG A 15 -5.65 0.78 -5.04
CA ARG A 15 -6.82 0.38 -5.82
C ARG A 15 -6.48 -0.22 -7.19
N PRO A 16 -5.66 0.42 -8.04
CA PRO A 16 -5.35 -0.14 -9.34
C PRO A 16 -4.48 -1.39 -9.30
N ARG A 17 -3.87 -1.69 -8.15
CA ARG A 17 -3.03 -2.88 -7.98
C ARG A 17 -3.78 -4.07 -7.41
N LEU A 18 -5.01 -3.86 -6.94
CA LEU A 18 -5.83 -4.90 -6.32
C LEU A 18 -6.83 -5.42 -7.36
N ARG A 19 -6.42 -6.43 -8.12
CA ARG A 19 -7.18 -6.91 -9.28
C ARG A 19 -8.55 -7.48 -8.95
N PHE A 20 -8.71 -7.99 -7.73
CA PHE A 20 -9.97 -8.61 -7.30
C PHE A 20 -10.90 -7.61 -6.61
N LEU A 21 -10.47 -6.38 -6.43
CA LEU A 21 -11.30 -5.33 -5.87
C LEU A 21 -12.19 -4.77 -6.98
N LYS A 22 -13.47 -4.66 -6.70
CA LYS A 22 -14.44 -4.12 -7.66
C LYS A 22 -14.37 -2.60 -7.68
N GLU A 23 -14.65 -2.02 -8.84
CA GLU A 23 -14.74 -0.57 -8.98
C GLU A 23 -15.83 -0.04 -8.07
N GLY A 24 -15.51 1.00 -7.31
CA GLY A 24 -16.43 1.60 -6.36
C GLY A 24 -16.37 1.02 -4.96
N ASP A 25 -15.72 -0.13 -4.77
CA ASP A 25 -15.53 -0.72 -3.45
C ASP A 25 -14.43 0.03 -2.68
N ALA A 26 -14.61 0.15 -1.37
CA ALA A 26 -13.56 0.67 -0.51
C ALA A 26 -12.44 -0.37 -0.37
N VAL A 27 -11.20 0.11 -0.22
CA VAL A 27 -10.06 -0.79 -0.01
C VAL A 27 -10.11 -1.30 1.44
N PRO A 28 -10.25 -2.63 1.65
CA PRO A 28 -10.24 -3.17 3.02
C PRO A 28 -8.82 -3.21 3.56
N MET A 29 -8.51 -2.29 4.44
CA MET A 29 -7.15 -2.10 4.96
C MET A 29 -6.68 -3.22 5.87
N ASP A 30 -7.61 -3.99 6.43
CA ASP A 30 -7.29 -5.12 7.32
C ASP A 30 -7.29 -6.47 6.61
N GLU A 31 -7.60 -6.48 5.31
CA GLU A 31 -7.60 -7.71 4.51
C GLU A 31 -6.22 -7.97 3.93
N ASP A 32 -5.89 -9.25 3.72
CA ASP A 32 -4.65 -9.66 3.06
C ASP A 32 -4.64 -9.13 1.62
N LEU A 33 -3.63 -8.34 1.28
CA LEU A 33 -3.51 -7.75 -0.05
C LEU A 33 -3.36 -8.81 -1.14
N GLY A 34 -2.75 -9.94 -0.81
CA GLY A 34 -2.66 -11.07 -1.75
C GLY A 34 -4.02 -11.62 -2.13
N LYS A 35 -4.94 -11.67 -1.18
CA LYS A 35 -6.32 -12.10 -1.43
C LYS A 35 -7.09 -11.12 -2.29
N LEU A 36 -6.67 -9.87 -2.30
CA LEU A 36 -7.28 -8.83 -3.12
C LEU A 36 -6.66 -8.74 -4.52
N GLY A 37 -5.69 -9.59 -4.82
CA GLY A 37 -5.09 -9.67 -6.14
C GLY A 37 -3.68 -9.10 -6.27
N LEU A 38 -3.06 -8.70 -5.17
CA LEU A 38 -1.69 -8.20 -5.20
C LEU A 38 -0.73 -9.39 -5.26
N ASP A 39 0.05 -9.48 -6.35
CA ASP A 39 1.09 -10.49 -6.49
C ASP A 39 2.48 -9.88 -6.28
N SER A 40 3.52 -10.71 -6.42
CA SER A 40 4.91 -10.28 -6.18
C SER A 40 5.33 -9.15 -7.11
N MET A 41 4.95 -9.23 -8.38
CA MET A 41 5.32 -8.20 -9.35
C MET A 41 4.54 -6.91 -9.10
N ALA A 42 3.26 -7.04 -8.79
CA ALA A 42 2.43 -5.88 -8.47
C ALA A 42 2.92 -5.18 -7.19
N SER A 43 3.50 -5.94 -6.26
CA SER A 43 4.08 -5.36 -5.04
C SER A 43 5.24 -4.42 -5.35
N ILE A 44 6.08 -4.78 -6.31
CA ILE A 44 7.21 -3.94 -6.72
C ILE A 44 6.69 -2.65 -7.37
N ASP A 45 5.72 -2.77 -8.27
CA ASP A 45 5.11 -1.61 -8.91
C ASP A 45 4.41 -0.72 -7.88
N LEU A 46 3.74 -1.34 -6.91
CA LEU A 46 3.09 -0.62 -5.82
C LEU A 46 4.10 0.19 -5.01
N LEU A 47 5.23 -0.43 -4.68
CA LEU A 47 6.31 0.24 -3.95
C LEU A 47 6.77 1.49 -4.69
N MET A 48 7.01 1.37 -5.99
CA MET A 48 7.46 2.49 -6.81
C MET A 48 6.41 3.60 -6.88
N ASP A 49 5.14 3.23 -6.98
CA ASP A 49 4.04 4.21 -6.97
C ASP A 49 3.99 4.96 -5.64
N ILE A 50 4.13 4.24 -4.53
CA ILE A 50 4.12 4.86 -3.20
C ILE A 50 5.27 5.84 -3.07
N GLU A 51 6.47 5.43 -3.43
CA GLU A 51 7.65 6.30 -3.34
C GLU A 51 7.50 7.54 -4.21
N SER A 52 6.97 7.38 -5.41
CA SER A 52 6.79 8.47 -6.36
C SER A 52 5.69 9.43 -5.92
N GLN A 53 4.55 8.91 -5.50
CA GLN A 53 3.38 9.75 -5.21
C GLN A 53 3.42 10.39 -3.82
N LEU A 54 4.02 9.70 -2.86
CA LEU A 54 4.13 10.21 -1.49
C LEU A 54 5.48 10.86 -1.20
N GLY A 55 6.43 10.76 -2.12
CA GLY A 55 7.74 11.37 -1.96
C GLY A 55 8.58 10.76 -0.85
N VAL A 56 8.41 9.46 -0.59
CA VAL A 56 9.13 8.73 0.45
C VAL A 56 10.00 7.66 -0.16
N GLN A 57 11.01 7.22 0.60
CA GLN A 57 11.81 6.05 0.22
C GLN A 57 11.68 5.02 1.33
N ILE A 58 11.30 3.80 0.96
CA ILE A 58 11.15 2.70 1.91
C ILE A 58 12.46 1.91 1.91
N PRO A 59 13.22 1.92 3.03
CA PRO A 59 14.46 1.15 3.09
C PRO A 59 14.21 -0.34 2.95
N ASP A 60 15.17 -1.06 2.35
CA ASP A 60 15.05 -2.51 2.18
C ASP A 60 14.83 -3.24 3.50
N GLU A 61 15.42 -2.74 4.58
CA GLU A 61 15.28 -3.34 5.91
C GLU A 61 13.84 -3.27 6.44
N MET A 62 13.03 -2.36 5.91
CA MET A 62 11.62 -2.24 6.26
C MET A 62 10.72 -3.03 5.31
N MET A 63 11.28 -3.61 4.27
CA MET A 63 10.58 -4.39 3.25
C MET A 63 10.55 -5.86 3.67
N THR A 64 9.62 -6.20 4.55
CA THR A 64 9.42 -7.58 5.00
C THR A 64 8.17 -8.15 4.36
N VAL A 65 7.97 -9.45 4.52
CA VAL A 65 6.74 -10.11 4.07
C VAL A 65 5.52 -9.44 4.68
N ASP A 66 5.64 -9.03 5.95
CA ASP A 66 4.53 -8.39 6.67
C ASP A 66 4.20 -7.01 6.15
N THR A 67 5.16 -6.30 5.55
CA THR A 67 4.92 -4.95 5.03
C THR A 67 3.79 -4.91 4.01
N PHE A 68 3.70 -5.92 3.17
CA PHE A 68 2.67 -6.01 2.15
C PHE A 68 1.55 -7.00 2.51
N ALA A 69 1.48 -7.44 3.77
CA ALA A 69 0.43 -8.35 4.19
C ALA A 69 -0.94 -7.69 4.14
N THR A 70 -1.06 -6.49 4.71
CA THR A 70 -2.30 -5.72 4.70
C THR A 70 -2.01 -4.25 4.42
N GLY A 71 -3.06 -3.51 4.04
CA GLY A 71 -2.93 -2.06 3.86
C GLY A 71 -2.55 -1.36 5.16
N ASN A 72 -3.03 -1.84 6.30
CA ASN A 72 -2.69 -1.26 7.60
C ASN A 72 -1.21 -1.40 7.94
N HIS A 73 -0.61 -2.56 7.62
CA HIS A 73 0.83 -2.75 7.82
C HIS A 73 1.64 -1.81 6.94
N LEU A 74 1.24 -1.67 5.69
CA LEU A 74 1.90 -0.78 4.76
C LEU A 74 1.77 0.68 5.20
N LEU A 75 0.59 1.07 5.65
CA LEU A 75 0.35 2.41 6.17
C LEU A 75 1.24 2.71 7.38
N ALA A 76 1.40 1.74 8.28
CA ALA A 76 2.24 1.91 9.47
C ALA A 76 3.70 2.16 9.09
N VAL A 77 4.20 1.45 8.07
CA VAL A 77 5.57 1.66 7.56
C VAL A 77 5.70 3.07 6.97
N ILE A 78 4.75 3.48 6.16
CA ILE A 78 4.79 4.80 5.52
C ILE A 78 4.73 5.91 6.57
N GLU A 79 3.90 5.76 7.60
CA GLU A 79 3.78 6.76 8.67
C GLU A 79 5.10 7.01 9.40
N LYS A 80 5.98 6.02 9.44
CA LYS A 80 7.31 6.19 10.05
C LYS A 80 8.26 6.99 9.18
N LEU A 81 7.94 7.13 7.90
CA LEU A 81 8.82 7.76 6.91
C LEU A 81 8.43 9.19 6.57
N VAL A 82 7.23 9.60 6.93
CA VAL A 82 6.74 10.95 6.64
C VAL A 82 6.75 11.86 7.85
#